data_eef9565cf3d14922b6d2a275b06ea762
#
_entry.id   eef9565cf3d14922b6d2a275b06ea762
#
_cell.length_a   1.000
_cell.length_b   1.000
_cell.length_c   1.000
_cell.angle_alpha   90.00
_cell.angle_beta   90.00
_cell.angle_gamma   90.00
#
_symmetry.space_group_name_H-M   'P 1'
#
loop_
_entity.id
_entity.type
_entity.pdbx_description
1 polymer ?
#
loop_
_entity_poly.entity_id
_entity_poly.type
_entity_poly.pdbx_seq_one_letter_code
_entity_poly.pdbx_strand_id
1 'polypeptide(L)'
;MEAMLMAFVDDVRSQCTASEPLGRLRQLAAAHVRWRLQHPEIAEVFDIAFGMRTRVSSLPAEHRARIRAIKRIYLDELRGVLNAGARSGTFDFADVRVTAFAIVALCGSAHTWYDPAGDLGIDDVAAMYADFAAGMVRAPMRVE
;
A
#
# COMPACT_ATOMS: atom_id res chain seq x y z
N MET A 1 -11.75 -2.67 14.84
CA MET A 1 -10.38 -2.62 14.29
C MET A 1 -10.20 -3.60 13.13
N GLU A 2 -10.41 -4.88 13.36
CA GLU A 2 -10.22 -5.92 12.34
C GLU A 2 -11.13 -5.75 11.14
N ALA A 3 -12.42 -5.43 11.36
CA ALA A 3 -13.38 -5.23 10.28
C ALA A 3 -12.98 -4.06 9.36
N MET A 4 -12.42 -2.99 9.92
CA MET A 4 -11.94 -1.85 9.14
C MET A 4 -10.72 -2.20 8.31
N LEU A 5 -9.79 -2.98 8.88
CA LEU A 5 -8.62 -3.45 8.15
C LEU A 5 -9.01 -4.38 7.01
N MET A 6 -9.97 -5.30 7.24
CA MET A 6 -10.46 -6.16 6.17
C MET A 6 -11.19 -5.37 5.08
N ALA A 7 -11.99 -4.37 5.46
CA ALA A 7 -12.65 -3.51 4.48
C ALA A 7 -11.62 -2.81 3.59
N PHE A 8 -10.53 -2.33 4.17
CA PHE A 8 -9.43 -1.73 3.43
C PHE A 8 -8.79 -2.75 2.46
N VAL A 9 -8.44 -3.93 2.95
CA VAL A 9 -7.82 -4.96 2.11
C VAL A 9 -8.75 -5.38 0.97
N ASP A 10 -10.02 -5.57 1.26
CA ASP A 10 -11.02 -5.94 0.26
C ASP A 10 -11.18 -4.85 -0.80
N ASP A 11 -11.22 -3.58 -0.38
CA ASP A 11 -11.31 -2.46 -1.32
C ASP A 11 -10.09 -2.41 -2.24
N VAL A 12 -8.90 -2.47 -1.68
CA VAL A 12 -7.67 -2.44 -2.48
C VAL A 12 -7.64 -3.59 -3.48
N ARG A 13 -7.97 -4.80 -3.04
CA ARG A 13 -8.00 -5.96 -3.93
C ARG A 13 -9.04 -5.80 -5.05
N SER A 14 -10.21 -5.24 -4.74
CA SER A 14 -11.25 -5.01 -5.74
C SER A 14 -10.84 -3.98 -6.80
N GLN A 15 -9.95 -3.06 -6.47
CA GLN A 15 -9.44 -2.04 -7.39
C GLN A 15 -8.33 -2.56 -8.30
N CYS A 16 -7.71 -3.69 -7.97
CA CYS A 16 -6.59 -4.27 -8.73
C CYS A 16 -7.12 -5.14 -9.88
N THR A 17 -7.64 -4.50 -10.92
CA THR A 17 -8.28 -5.16 -12.08
C THR A 17 -7.38 -5.26 -13.30
N ALA A 18 -6.29 -4.50 -13.36
CA ALA A 18 -5.39 -4.52 -14.51
C ALA A 18 -4.70 -5.86 -14.67
N SER A 19 -4.44 -6.28 -15.90
CA SER A 19 -3.74 -7.52 -16.19
C SER A 19 -2.22 -7.38 -16.08
N GLU A 20 -1.69 -6.17 -16.33
CA GLU A 20 -0.25 -5.90 -16.32
C GLU A 20 0.25 -5.50 -14.93
N PRO A 21 1.46 -5.94 -14.53
CA PRO A 21 2.00 -5.63 -13.20
C PRO A 21 2.09 -4.13 -12.89
N LEU A 22 2.48 -3.31 -13.86
CA LEU A 22 2.58 -1.86 -13.64
C LEU A 22 1.21 -1.26 -13.35
N GLY A 23 0.19 -1.62 -14.12
CA GLY A 23 -1.17 -1.15 -13.89
C GLY A 23 -1.72 -1.61 -12.55
N ARG A 24 -1.46 -2.86 -12.17
CA ARG A 24 -1.88 -3.40 -10.86
C ARG A 24 -1.20 -2.67 -9.71
N LEU A 25 0.10 -2.40 -9.81
CA LEU A 25 0.82 -1.66 -8.77
C LEU A 25 0.26 -0.25 -8.61
N ARG A 26 0.01 0.45 -9.72
CA ARG A 26 -0.59 1.78 -9.69
C ARG A 26 -1.97 1.77 -9.04
N GLN A 27 -2.80 0.80 -9.39
CA GLN A 27 -4.13 0.64 -8.81
C GLN A 27 -4.07 0.36 -7.31
N LEU A 28 -3.15 -0.52 -6.89
CA LEU A 28 -2.97 -0.86 -5.49
C LEU A 28 -2.55 0.37 -4.68
N ALA A 29 -1.53 1.08 -5.14
CA ALA A 29 -1.02 2.27 -4.45
C ALA A 29 -2.09 3.38 -4.38
N ALA A 30 -2.77 3.65 -5.49
CA ALA A 30 -3.83 4.66 -5.53
C ALA A 30 -4.99 4.29 -4.61
N ALA A 31 -5.42 3.03 -4.61
CA ALA A 31 -6.49 2.57 -3.74
C ALA A 31 -6.11 2.68 -2.26
N HIS A 32 -4.87 2.33 -1.91
CA HIS A 32 -4.37 2.46 -0.54
C HIS A 32 -4.44 3.91 -0.06
N VAL A 33 -3.88 4.83 -0.83
CA VAL A 33 -3.86 6.26 -0.47
C VAL A 33 -5.27 6.81 -0.40
N ARG A 34 -6.11 6.53 -1.41
CA ARG A 34 -7.49 7.01 -1.46
C ARG A 34 -8.27 6.56 -0.22
N TRP A 35 -8.17 5.29 0.12
CA TRP A 35 -8.90 4.75 1.25
C TRP A 35 -8.46 5.38 2.56
N ARG A 36 -7.14 5.53 2.77
CA ARG A 36 -6.58 6.18 3.96
C ARG A 36 -7.06 7.63 4.09
N LEU A 37 -7.08 8.38 3.00
CA LEU A 37 -7.50 9.78 3.02
C LEU A 37 -9.01 9.95 3.17
N GLN A 38 -9.79 8.97 2.71
CA GLN A 38 -11.24 8.95 2.91
C GLN A 38 -11.65 8.55 4.32
N HIS A 39 -10.75 7.92 5.08
CA HIS A 39 -11.02 7.41 6.43
C HIS A 39 -9.97 7.89 7.44
N PRO A 40 -9.86 9.21 7.64
CA PRO A 40 -8.83 9.77 8.53
C PRO A 40 -9.00 9.33 9.99
N GLU A 41 -10.21 8.99 10.40
CA GLU A 41 -10.54 8.55 11.77
C GLU A 41 -9.87 7.23 12.16
N ILE A 42 -9.40 6.46 11.20
CA ILE A 42 -8.77 5.16 11.46
C ILE A 42 -7.25 5.18 11.25
N ALA A 43 -6.65 6.36 11.11
CA ALA A 43 -5.21 6.50 10.93
C ALA A 43 -4.42 5.77 12.02
N GLU A 44 -4.86 5.87 13.27
CA GLU A 44 -4.21 5.20 14.40
C GLU A 44 -4.26 3.68 14.27
N VAL A 45 -5.38 3.13 13.81
CA VAL A 45 -5.52 1.69 13.57
C VAL A 45 -4.52 1.21 12.52
N PHE A 46 -4.36 1.98 11.45
CA PHE A 46 -3.38 1.68 10.40
C PHE A 46 -1.95 1.78 10.91
N ASP A 47 -1.64 2.78 11.71
CA ASP A 47 -0.31 2.96 12.28
C ASP A 47 0.05 1.79 13.21
N ILE A 48 -0.92 1.23 13.92
CA ILE A 48 -0.71 0.03 14.74
C ILE A 48 -0.49 -1.20 13.84
N ALA A 49 -1.32 -1.39 12.82
CA ALA A 49 -1.28 -2.59 11.99
C ALA A 49 -0.09 -2.63 11.04
N PHE A 50 0.20 -1.50 10.39
CA PHE A 50 1.24 -1.40 9.34
C PHE A 50 2.42 -0.53 9.75
N GLY A 51 2.35 0.08 10.92
CA GLY A 51 3.41 0.94 11.41
C GLY A 51 4.61 0.18 11.93
N MET A 52 5.73 0.88 11.99
CA MET A 52 7.00 0.37 12.51
C MET A 52 7.05 0.35 14.04
N ARG A 53 5.98 0.79 14.71
CA ARG A 53 5.95 0.89 16.16
C ARG A 53 5.31 -0.33 16.81
N THR A 54 5.94 -0.75 17.91
CA THR A 54 5.67 -1.95 18.68
C THR A 54 4.36 -1.94 19.49
N ARG A 55 3.43 -0.99 19.24
CA ARG A 55 2.16 -0.94 19.95
C ARG A 55 1.25 -2.15 19.72
N VAL A 56 1.52 -2.91 18.67
CA VAL A 56 0.85 -4.19 18.44
C VAL A 56 1.09 -5.14 19.62
N SER A 57 2.23 -5.02 20.31
CA SER A 57 2.56 -5.85 21.49
C SER A 57 1.66 -5.60 22.70
N SER A 58 0.97 -4.45 22.77
CA SER A 58 0.06 -4.12 23.86
C SER A 58 -1.35 -4.70 23.68
N LEU A 59 -1.65 -5.25 22.50
CA LEU A 59 -2.94 -5.85 22.20
C LEU A 59 -2.99 -7.30 22.72
N PRO A 60 -4.21 -7.82 23.06
CA PRO A 60 -4.36 -9.25 23.35
C PRO A 60 -3.84 -10.13 22.20
N ALA A 61 -3.28 -11.28 22.55
CA ALA A 61 -2.64 -12.17 21.57
C ALA A 61 -3.57 -12.57 20.41
N GLU A 62 -4.85 -12.75 20.68
CA GLU A 62 -5.86 -13.09 19.66
C GLU A 62 -6.00 -11.98 18.63
N HIS A 63 -6.07 -10.73 19.06
CA HIS A 63 -6.16 -9.57 18.18
C HIS A 63 -4.89 -9.41 17.34
N ARG A 64 -3.72 -9.62 17.95
CA ARG A 64 -2.45 -9.56 17.22
C ARG A 64 -2.40 -10.59 16.10
N ALA A 65 -2.85 -11.81 16.36
CA ALA A 65 -2.85 -12.87 15.36
C ALA A 65 -3.75 -12.54 14.18
N ARG A 66 -4.94 -11.98 14.43
CA ARG A 66 -5.88 -11.58 13.37
C ARG A 66 -5.34 -10.41 12.56
N ILE A 67 -4.77 -9.41 13.22
CA ILE A 67 -4.16 -8.25 12.53
C ILE A 67 -3.01 -8.72 11.64
N ARG A 68 -2.15 -9.62 12.13
CA ARG A 68 -1.07 -10.20 11.32
C ARG A 68 -1.61 -10.97 10.11
N ALA A 69 -2.69 -11.71 10.28
CA ALA A 69 -3.31 -12.47 9.18
C ALA A 69 -3.84 -11.54 8.11
N ILE A 70 -4.53 -10.46 8.49
CA ILE A 70 -5.06 -9.45 7.57
C ILE A 70 -3.91 -8.75 6.84
N LYS A 71 -2.90 -8.33 7.57
CA LYS A 71 -1.71 -7.69 7.02
C LYS A 71 -1.01 -8.61 6.01
N ARG A 72 -0.94 -9.91 6.31
CA ARG A 72 -0.33 -10.89 5.41
C ARG A 72 -1.08 -10.98 4.08
N ILE A 73 -2.41 -10.97 4.10
CA ILE A 73 -3.22 -10.97 2.87
C ILE A 73 -2.83 -9.79 1.98
N TYR A 74 -2.75 -8.60 2.57
CA TYR A 74 -2.39 -7.38 1.83
C TYR A 74 -0.96 -7.45 1.28
N LEU A 75 0.00 -7.84 2.12
CA LEU A 75 1.40 -7.93 1.71
C LEU A 75 1.62 -9.02 0.65
N ASP A 76 0.91 -10.13 0.73
CA ASP A 76 1.00 -11.19 -0.27
C ASP A 76 0.47 -10.71 -1.63
N GLU A 77 -0.61 -9.94 -1.64
CA GLU A 77 -1.12 -9.31 -2.87
C GLU A 77 -0.06 -8.39 -3.49
N LEU A 78 0.52 -7.50 -2.70
CA LEU A 78 1.55 -6.57 -3.16
C LEU A 78 2.80 -7.31 -3.64
N ARG A 79 3.28 -8.29 -2.88
CA ARG A 79 4.44 -9.10 -3.27
C ARG A 79 4.18 -9.87 -4.56
N GLY A 80 2.97 -10.38 -4.75
CA GLY A 80 2.56 -11.06 -5.99
C GLY A 80 2.69 -10.15 -7.20
N VAL A 81 2.22 -8.90 -7.07
CA VAL A 81 2.34 -7.89 -8.12
C VAL A 81 3.82 -7.58 -8.41
N LEU A 82 4.61 -7.37 -7.37
CA LEU A 82 6.04 -7.06 -7.50
C LEU A 82 6.80 -8.20 -8.17
N ASN A 83 6.56 -9.44 -7.74
CA ASN A 83 7.21 -10.60 -8.31
C ASN A 83 6.83 -10.83 -9.77
N ALA A 84 5.55 -10.61 -10.12
CA ALA A 84 5.11 -10.69 -11.51
C ALA A 84 5.83 -9.66 -12.39
N GLY A 85 5.98 -8.43 -11.89
CA GLY A 85 6.71 -7.38 -12.59
C GLY A 85 8.20 -7.69 -12.75
N ALA A 86 8.81 -8.29 -11.74
CA ALA A 86 10.21 -8.71 -11.80
C ALA A 86 10.40 -9.82 -12.85
N ARG A 87 9.51 -10.79 -12.87
CA ARG A 87 9.57 -11.90 -13.86
C ARG A 87 9.39 -11.41 -15.29
N SER A 88 8.55 -10.40 -15.50
CA SER A 88 8.32 -9.85 -16.85
C SER A 88 9.37 -8.82 -17.28
N GLY A 89 10.29 -8.45 -16.38
CA GLY A 89 11.30 -7.43 -16.65
C GLY A 89 10.78 -5.99 -16.52
N THR A 90 9.53 -5.80 -16.14
CA THR A 90 8.93 -4.47 -15.93
C THR A 90 9.49 -3.79 -14.69
N PHE A 91 9.74 -4.57 -13.62
CA PHE A 91 10.26 -4.08 -12.35
C PHE A 91 11.67 -4.58 -12.10
N ASP A 92 12.45 -3.74 -11.41
CA ASP A 92 13.79 -4.06 -10.93
C ASP A 92 13.90 -3.58 -9.48
N PHE A 93 14.20 -4.50 -8.57
CA PHE A 93 14.40 -4.21 -7.15
C PHE A 93 15.26 -5.32 -6.52
N ALA A 94 15.93 -4.99 -5.42
CA ALA A 94 16.87 -5.90 -4.77
C ALA A 94 16.17 -6.98 -3.93
N ASP A 95 15.10 -6.62 -3.20
CA ASP A 95 14.42 -7.53 -2.28
C ASP A 95 12.93 -7.21 -2.26
N VAL A 96 12.09 -8.20 -2.51
CA VAL A 96 10.64 -8.00 -2.60
C VAL A 96 10.02 -7.59 -1.26
N ARG A 97 10.52 -8.11 -0.14
CA ARG A 97 9.96 -7.80 1.18
C ARG A 97 10.26 -6.37 1.58
N VAL A 98 11.50 -5.93 1.40
CA VAL A 98 11.91 -4.55 1.68
C VAL A 98 11.16 -3.58 0.78
N THR A 99 11.03 -3.91 -0.49
CA THR A 99 10.30 -3.08 -1.45
C THR A 99 8.82 -2.96 -1.09
N ALA A 100 8.18 -4.07 -0.72
CA ALA A 100 6.79 -4.06 -0.29
C ALA A 100 6.58 -3.18 0.95
N PHE A 101 7.44 -3.30 1.95
CA PHE A 101 7.36 -2.44 3.14
C PHE A 101 7.58 -0.97 2.81
N ALA A 102 8.50 -0.66 1.90
CA ALA A 102 8.74 0.72 1.48
C ALA A 102 7.52 1.33 0.78
N ILE A 103 6.86 0.56 -0.08
CA ILE A 103 5.65 1.01 -0.77
C ILE A 103 4.51 1.23 0.23
N VAL A 104 4.31 0.32 1.17
CA VAL A 104 3.29 0.47 2.22
C VAL A 104 3.56 1.72 3.05
N ALA A 105 4.80 1.95 3.44
CA ALA A 105 5.19 3.15 4.20
C ALA A 105 4.95 4.43 3.39
N LEU A 106 5.31 4.42 2.12
CA LEU A 106 5.06 5.55 1.21
C LEU A 106 3.57 5.87 1.17
N CYS A 107 2.73 4.91 0.85
CA CYS A 107 1.29 5.11 0.73
C CYS A 107 0.64 5.52 2.06
N GLY A 108 1.17 5.03 3.17
CA GLY A 108 0.70 5.37 4.51
C GLY A 108 1.09 6.77 4.96
N SER A 109 2.03 7.43 4.29
CA SER A 109 2.53 8.75 4.72
C SER A 109 1.61 9.91 4.36
N ALA A 110 0.75 9.76 3.36
CA ALA A 110 -0.05 10.86 2.82
C ALA A 110 -0.95 11.51 3.86
N HIS A 111 -1.52 10.74 4.78
CA HIS A 111 -2.43 11.27 5.79
C HIS A 111 -1.76 12.24 6.77
N THR A 112 -0.43 12.20 6.89
CA THR A 112 0.31 13.05 7.83
C THR A 112 0.35 14.51 7.42
N TRP A 113 0.21 14.79 6.12
CA TRP A 113 0.31 16.16 5.61
C TRP A 113 -0.91 16.59 4.79
N TYR A 114 -1.79 15.66 4.42
CA TYR A 114 -2.92 15.98 3.55
C TYR A 114 -3.90 16.93 4.24
N ASP A 115 -4.25 18.01 3.53
CA ASP A 115 -5.22 19.01 4.00
C ASP A 115 -6.44 18.98 3.08
N PRO A 116 -7.62 18.54 3.58
CA PRO A 116 -8.85 18.51 2.78
C PRO A 116 -9.30 19.89 2.27
N ALA A 117 -8.86 20.95 2.93
CA ALA A 117 -9.17 22.34 2.54
C ALA A 117 -8.17 22.91 1.53
N GLY A 118 -7.12 22.14 1.20
CA GLY A 118 -6.09 22.56 0.25
C GLY A 118 -6.50 22.39 -1.21
N ASP A 119 -5.56 22.69 -2.10
CA ASP A 119 -5.79 22.69 -3.55
C ASP A 119 -5.87 21.28 -4.16
N LEU A 120 -5.32 20.27 -3.48
CA LEU A 120 -5.25 18.91 -4.01
C LEU A 120 -6.42 18.06 -3.52
N GLY A 121 -7.13 17.44 -4.44
CA GLY A 121 -8.12 16.42 -4.11
C GLY A 121 -7.49 15.08 -3.77
N ILE A 122 -8.27 14.21 -3.13
CA ILE A 122 -7.82 12.87 -2.75
C ILE A 122 -7.35 12.08 -3.98
N ASP A 123 -8.10 12.15 -5.09
CA ASP A 123 -7.75 11.43 -6.31
C ASP A 123 -6.45 11.94 -6.93
N ASP A 124 -6.18 13.24 -6.83
CA ASP A 124 -4.92 13.82 -7.31
C ASP A 124 -3.73 13.26 -6.54
N VAL A 125 -3.83 13.24 -5.21
CA VAL A 125 -2.78 12.71 -4.34
C VAL A 125 -2.60 11.21 -4.57
N ALA A 126 -3.69 10.46 -4.69
CA ALA A 126 -3.63 9.03 -4.97
C ALA A 126 -2.90 8.73 -6.30
N ALA A 127 -3.19 9.51 -7.35
CA ALA A 127 -2.51 9.35 -8.64
C ALA A 127 -1.02 9.67 -8.55
N MET A 128 -0.63 10.69 -7.80
CA MET A 128 0.78 11.03 -7.59
C MET A 128 1.52 9.93 -6.86
N TYR A 129 0.92 9.36 -5.81
CA TYR A 129 1.54 8.26 -5.08
C TYR A 129 1.63 6.98 -5.91
N ALA A 130 0.66 6.74 -6.80
CA ALA A 130 0.77 5.65 -7.76
C ALA A 130 2.00 5.83 -8.67
N ASP A 131 2.26 7.04 -9.11
CA ASP A 131 3.45 7.36 -9.91
C ASP A 131 4.74 7.17 -9.10
N PHE A 132 4.76 7.59 -7.84
CA PHE A 132 5.92 7.40 -6.96
C PHE A 132 6.22 5.91 -6.73
N ALA A 133 5.20 5.11 -6.44
CA ALA A 133 5.37 3.68 -6.25
C ALA A 133 5.90 3.01 -7.52
N ALA A 134 5.36 3.36 -8.67
CA ALA A 134 5.84 2.87 -9.95
C ALA A 134 7.30 3.27 -10.21
N GLY A 135 7.65 4.52 -9.89
CA GLY A 135 9.02 5.03 -10.04
C GLY A 135 10.05 4.31 -9.17
N MET A 136 9.62 3.80 -8.01
CA MET A 136 10.52 3.06 -7.11
C MET A 136 11.00 1.74 -7.70
N VAL A 137 10.21 1.12 -8.56
CA VAL A 137 10.46 -0.25 -9.02
C VAL A 137 10.62 -0.39 -10.54
N ARG A 138 10.31 0.65 -11.30
CA ARG A 138 10.44 0.56 -12.76
C ARG A 138 11.88 0.24 -13.14
N ALA A 139 12.03 -0.74 -14.02
CA ALA A 139 13.32 -1.02 -14.62
C ALA A 139 13.80 0.22 -15.40
N PRO A 140 15.11 0.60 -15.28
CA PRO A 140 15.61 1.74 -16.01
C PRO A 140 15.50 1.49 -17.51
N MET A 141 15.14 2.54 -18.26
CA MET A 141 15.18 2.47 -19.73
C MET A 141 16.63 2.26 -20.17
N ARG A 142 16.84 1.20 -20.97
CA ARG A 142 18.16 1.01 -21.58
C ARG A 142 18.34 2.08 -22.66
N VAL A 143 19.33 2.91 -22.43
CA VAL A 143 19.81 3.84 -23.46
C VAL A 143 20.88 3.07 -24.25
N GLU A 144 20.53 2.72 -25.48
CA GLU A 144 21.54 2.17 -26.40
C GLU A 144 22.40 3.29 -26.98
#